data_4bd01366d6c3b7c2bbb53189130ce699
#
_entry.id   4bd01366d6c3b7c2bbb53189130ce699
#
_cell.length_a   1.000
_cell.length_b   1.000
_cell.length_c   1.000
_cell.angle_alpha   90.00
_cell.angle_beta   90.00
_cell.angle_gamma   90.00
#
_symmetry.space_group_name_H-M   'P 1'
#
loop_
_entity.id
_entity.type
_entity.pdbx_description
1 polymer ?
#
loop_
_entity_poly.entity_id
_entity_poly.type
_entity_poly.pdbx_seq_one_letter_code
_entity_poly.pdbx_strand_id
1 'polypeptide(L)'
;MATRLGDMAVGSTVKIKVNGTPTEFLIVQQGSPGSGNNDFDGTWVLLRGIWSNERCYDYTAYRGFRFSETNLYSYLNNTFFTAINEQTRSNIREVYLRDGYDGRYESDNFVNCKIFPLAGTEVGTSYIIPGLRKLAYFSDGPSSSDSSYSKRVAYYNGSKSDWWIRDYIPSDNQRVITASGSISSAWPKDYHGVRPAFILNPDLGVASNGMVSTIPGITTDATDMGEQNAPFTVAYTATDTGTETLTVTEKLDGEVKQTRTDVAPGTALTVDWLAEKVGYQQVLNGAHTITLEVDNGIISATKTITFTKNVTGAKVSLTAPLTADDIITVASLTMEGSFPKDMSLTVELTNNALDETPVWEKCTDVRLGESRAFVHHAFTNKTAARGFAFNYKVTIARGASGVGGNITMIGGVIG
;
A
#
# COMPACT_ATOMS: atom_id res chain seq x y z
N MET A 1 -1.25 -6.38 -8.99
CA MET A 1 -0.51 -6.85 -7.79
C MET A 1 0.96 -6.60 -8.01
N ALA A 2 1.70 -6.21 -6.97
CA ALA A 2 3.15 -6.11 -7.04
C ALA A 2 3.77 -7.50 -7.19
N THR A 3 4.86 -7.59 -7.94
CA THR A 3 5.67 -8.82 -8.00
C THR A 3 6.66 -8.78 -6.84
N ARG A 4 6.91 -9.91 -6.18
CA ARG A 4 7.93 -9.99 -5.14
C ARG A 4 9.32 -9.82 -5.75
N LEU A 5 10.19 -9.03 -5.12
CA LEU A 5 11.53 -8.74 -5.64
C LEU A 5 12.39 -10.01 -5.82
N GLY A 6 12.25 -10.96 -4.87
CA GLY A 6 12.94 -12.26 -4.91
C GLY A 6 12.53 -13.16 -6.09
N ASP A 7 11.35 -12.92 -6.68
CA ASP A 7 10.83 -13.68 -7.83
C ASP A 7 11.23 -13.06 -9.18
N MET A 8 11.88 -11.89 -9.16
CA MET A 8 12.35 -11.22 -10.37
C MET A 8 13.56 -11.97 -10.97
N ALA A 9 13.58 -12.09 -12.29
CA ALA A 9 14.68 -12.77 -12.96
C ALA A 9 16.00 -11.99 -12.85
N VAL A 10 17.11 -12.70 -12.71
CA VAL A 10 18.47 -12.14 -12.84
C VAL A 10 18.61 -11.52 -14.24
N GLY A 11 19.15 -10.30 -14.29
CA GLY A 11 19.22 -9.49 -15.51
C GLY A 11 18.07 -8.52 -15.70
N SER A 12 16.98 -8.63 -14.89
CA SER A 12 15.91 -7.64 -14.85
C SER A 12 16.38 -6.33 -14.22
N THR A 13 15.72 -5.25 -14.58
CA THR A 13 15.96 -3.91 -14.02
C THR A 13 14.83 -3.52 -13.09
N VAL A 14 15.18 -2.99 -11.94
CA VAL A 14 14.28 -2.37 -10.97
C VAL A 14 14.65 -0.91 -10.74
N LYS A 15 13.75 -0.13 -10.16
CA LYS A 15 13.97 1.28 -9.87
C LYS A 15 13.91 1.53 -8.36
N ILE A 16 14.89 2.29 -7.88
CA ILE A 16 15.00 2.72 -6.49
C ILE A 16 15.14 4.25 -6.49
N LYS A 17 14.44 4.94 -5.60
CA LYS A 17 14.62 6.39 -5.48
C LYS A 17 15.96 6.71 -4.83
N VAL A 18 16.81 7.44 -5.54
CA VAL A 18 18.06 8.02 -5.04
C VAL A 18 17.99 9.52 -5.23
N ASN A 19 18.14 10.31 -4.17
CA ASN A 19 17.86 11.75 -4.16
C ASN A 19 16.49 12.10 -4.76
N GLY A 20 15.45 11.31 -4.41
CA GLY A 20 14.09 11.48 -4.91
C GLY A 20 13.85 11.04 -6.36
N THR A 21 14.91 10.69 -7.12
CA THR A 21 14.82 10.32 -8.54
C THR A 21 14.81 8.80 -8.71
N PRO A 22 13.84 8.21 -9.46
CA PRO A 22 13.86 6.80 -9.82
C PRO A 22 15.12 6.43 -10.61
N THR A 23 15.97 5.62 -10.02
CA THR A 23 17.28 5.21 -10.55
C THR A 23 17.28 3.72 -10.84
N GLU A 24 17.79 3.31 -11.99
CA GLU A 24 17.75 1.91 -12.45
C GLU A 24 18.88 1.08 -11.84
N PHE A 25 18.50 -0.05 -11.26
CA PHE A 25 19.39 -1.07 -10.75
C PHE A 25 19.14 -2.41 -11.45
N LEU A 26 20.22 -3.10 -11.77
CA LEU A 26 20.20 -4.41 -12.37
C LEU A 26 20.21 -5.48 -11.28
N ILE A 27 19.34 -6.47 -11.35
CA ILE A 27 19.39 -7.65 -10.48
C ILE A 27 20.54 -8.55 -10.99
N VAL A 28 21.58 -8.70 -10.18
CA VAL A 28 22.78 -9.47 -10.57
C VAL A 28 22.84 -10.84 -9.91
N GLN A 29 22.07 -11.06 -8.84
CA GLN A 29 21.96 -12.35 -8.14
C GLN A 29 20.64 -12.41 -7.37
N GLN A 30 20.01 -13.58 -7.35
CA GLN A 30 18.93 -13.95 -6.44
C GLN A 30 19.44 -15.03 -5.49
N GLY A 31 19.13 -14.87 -4.22
CA GLY A 31 19.63 -15.76 -3.18
C GLY A 31 21.14 -15.64 -2.94
N SER A 32 21.66 -16.58 -2.15
CA SER A 32 23.11 -16.69 -1.93
C SER A 32 23.83 -17.15 -3.20
N PRO A 33 24.97 -16.54 -3.58
CA PRO A 33 25.78 -17.02 -4.70
C PRO A 33 26.51 -18.35 -4.40
N GLY A 34 26.37 -18.89 -3.20
CA GLY A 34 26.96 -20.18 -2.77
C GLY A 34 27.88 -20.06 -1.56
N SER A 35 28.39 -21.20 -1.05
CA SER A 35 29.27 -21.23 0.11
C SER A 35 30.53 -20.42 -0.11
N GLY A 36 30.88 -19.59 0.86
CA GLY A 36 32.07 -18.73 0.85
C GLY A 36 31.82 -17.40 1.52
N ASN A 37 32.78 -16.48 1.40
CA ASN A 37 32.75 -15.19 2.09
C ASN A 37 31.76 -14.16 1.50
N ASN A 38 30.91 -14.55 0.56
CA ASN A 38 29.80 -13.77 0.03
C ASN A 38 28.48 -14.55 0.07
N ASP A 39 28.35 -15.44 1.05
CA ASP A 39 27.14 -16.26 1.25
C ASP A 39 26.02 -15.45 1.93
N PHE A 40 25.59 -14.38 1.28
CA PHE A 40 24.50 -13.53 1.77
C PHE A 40 23.26 -13.76 0.93
N ASP A 41 22.22 -14.24 1.57
CA ASP A 41 20.90 -14.41 0.95
C ASP A 41 20.24 -13.04 0.70
N GLY A 42 19.48 -12.93 -0.38
CA GLY A 42 18.73 -11.72 -0.76
C GLY A 42 18.81 -11.43 -2.26
N THR A 43 18.26 -10.28 -2.64
CA THR A 43 18.36 -9.80 -4.02
C THR A 43 19.53 -8.83 -4.16
N TRP A 44 20.54 -9.23 -4.89
CA TRP A 44 21.72 -8.40 -5.14
C TRP A 44 21.43 -7.46 -6.32
N VAL A 45 21.57 -6.18 -6.08
CA VAL A 45 21.37 -5.16 -7.11
C VAL A 45 22.64 -4.38 -7.36
N LEU A 46 22.85 -4.03 -8.62
CA LEU A 46 23.98 -3.24 -9.11
C LEU A 46 23.45 -2.05 -9.88
N LEU A 47 23.90 -0.85 -9.59
CA LEU A 47 23.52 0.32 -10.39
C LEU A 47 23.77 0.03 -11.89
N ARG A 48 22.76 0.27 -12.72
CA ARG A 48 22.86 -0.03 -14.16
C ARG A 48 23.92 0.79 -14.88
N GLY A 49 24.00 2.08 -14.56
CA GLY A 49 25.02 3.01 -15.03
C GLY A 49 26.10 3.28 -13.98
N ILE A 50 26.75 4.42 -14.10
CA ILE A 50 27.70 4.98 -13.15
C ILE A 50 27.02 6.15 -12.45
N TRP A 51 27.13 6.20 -11.12
CA TRP A 51 26.50 7.25 -10.31
C TRP A 51 27.30 8.57 -10.37
N SER A 52 28.58 8.49 -10.11
CA SER A 52 29.52 9.62 -10.06
C SER A 52 30.92 9.16 -10.47
N ASN A 53 31.81 10.11 -10.66
CA ASN A 53 33.25 9.82 -10.78
C ASN A 53 33.92 10.30 -9.50
N GLU A 54 34.50 9.37 -8.76
CA GLU A 54 35.15 9.63 -7.48
C GLU A 54 36.58 9.08 -7.48
N ARG A 55 37.42 9.68 -6.65
CA ARG A 55 38.72 9.10 -6.30
C ARG A 55 38.53 7.96 -5.31
N CYS A 56 39.28 6.89 -5.48
CA CYS A 56 39.30 5.83 -4.48
C CYS A 56 39.99 6.31 -3.21
N TYR A 57 41.05 7.14 -3.34
CA TYR A 57 41.79 7.72 -2.23
C TYR A 57 42.42 9.08 -2.61
N ASP A 58 42.33 10.10 -1.72
CA ASP A 58 42.73 11.48 -2.03
C ASP A 58 44.25 11.76 -1.98
N TYR A 59 45.03 10.85 -1.46
CA TYR A 59 46.47 11.03 -1.31
C TYR A 59 47.26 10.66 -2.58
N THR A 60 48.42 11.25 -2.75
CA THR A 60 49.42 10.92 -3.79
C THR A 60 50.04 9.53 -3.60
N ALA A 61 49.36 8.61 -2.94
CA ALA A 61 49.84 7.26 -2.73
C ALA A 61 49.79 6.45 -4.02
N TYR A 62 50.91 5.79 -4.31
CA TYR A 62 51.12 4.90 -5.44
C TYR A 62 50.94 3.43 -5.02
N ARG A 63 49.93 3.13 -4.19
CA ARG A 63 49.61 1.76 -3.77
C ARG A 63 48.09 1.56 -3.74
N GLY A 64 47.67 0.33 -3.90
CA GLY A 64 46.26 -0.02 -3.66
C GLY A 64 45.92 -0.06 -2.17
N PHE A 65 44.64 0.17 -1.89
CA PHE A 65 44.10 0.21 -0.53
C PHE A 65 42.96 -0.81 -0.40
N ARG A 66 42.78 -1.33 0.82
CA ARG A 66 41.57 -2.06 1.18
C ARG A 66 40.36 -1.17 0.97
N PHE A 67 39.23 -1.73 0.60
CA PHE A 67 38.01 -0.95 0.41
C PHE A 67 37.64 -0.15 1.67
N SER A 68 37.77 -0.75 2.86
CA SER A 68 37.52 -0.09 4.14
C SER A 68 38.40 1.14 4.42
N GLU A 69 39.60 1.19 3.81
CA GLU A 69 40.57 2.29 3.96
C GLU A 69 40.33 3.43 2.95
N THR A 70 39.38 3.26 2.00
CA THR A 70 39.20 4.19 0.89
C THR A 70 38.16 5.27 1.18
N ASN A 71 38.30 6.44 0.53
CA ASN A 71 37.24 7.46 0.50
C ASN A 71 35.97 6.91 -0.14
N LEU A 72 36.09 5.96 -1.06
CA LEU A 72 34.97 5.30 -1.71
C LEU A 72 34.08 4.54 -0.71
N TYR A 73 34.68 3.90 0.30
CA TYR A 73 33.93 3.28 1.39
C TYR A 73 33.07 4.30 2.14
N SER A 74 33.67 5.39 2.57
CA SER A 74 32.97 6.46 3.28
C SER A 74 31.90 7.11 2.42
N TYR A 75 32.19 7.35 1.14
CA TYR A 75 31.22 7.90 0.18
C TYR A 75 30.00 7.00 0.00
N LEU A 76 30.22 5.69 -0.21
CA LEU A 76 29.17 4.73 -0.45
C LEU A 76 28.29 4.49 0.79
N ASN A 77 28.90 4.35 1.97
CA ASN A 77 28.18 3.97 3.19
C ASN A 77 27.63 5.18 3.99
N ASN A 78 28.00 6.40 3.62
CA ASN A 78 27.44 7.63 4.17
C ASN A 78 26.63 8.39 3.11
N THR A 79 27.31 8.99 2.12
CA THR A 79 26.68 9.90 1.15
C THR A 79 25.69 9.20 0.25
N PHE A 80 26.08 8.12 -0.42
CA PHE A 80 25.20 7.39 -1.32
C PHE A 80 24.10 6.63 -0.55
N PHE A 81 24.43 6.00 0.58
CA PHE A 81 23.47 5.30 1.42
C PHE A 81 22.35 6.23 1.89
N THR A 82 22.66 7.44 2.34
CA THR A 82 21.66 8.42 2.80
C THR A 82 20.85 9.02 1.66
N ALA A 83 21.34 8.99 0.42
CA ALA A 83 20.62 9.42 -0.75
C ALA A 83 19.50 8.42 -1.17
N ILE A 84 19.58 7.16 -0.76
CA ILE A 84 18.53 6.15 -0.99
C ILE A 84 17.33 6.49 -0.10
N ASN A 85 16.11 6.44 -0.66
CA ASN A 85 14.90 6.66 0.13
C ASN A 85 14.79 5.69 1.32
N GLU A 86 14.25 6.18 2.43
CA GLU A 86 14.20 5.47 3.72
C GLU A 86 13.56 4.08 3.61
N GLN A 87 12.48 4.00 2.89
CA GLN A 87 11.71 2.77 2.70
C GLN A 87 12.53 1.62 2.08
N THR A 88 13.40 1.95 1.12
CA THR A 88 14.33 0.95 0.54
C THR A 88 15.57 0.81 1.42
N ARG A 89 16.08 1.92 1.96
CA ARG A 89 17.32 1.97 2.75
C ARG A 89 17.26 1.09 4.01
N SER A 90 16.12 1.07 4.72
CA SER A 90 15.87 0.24 5.89
C SER A 90 15.88 -1.27 5.58
N ASN A 91 15.68 -1.63 4.31
CA ASN A 91 15.68 -3.00 3.83
C ASN A 91 16.98 -3.43 3.14
N ILE A 92 18.02 -2.58 3.18
CA ILE A 92 19.37 -2.94 2.73
C ILE A 92 20.06 -3.75 3.82
N ARG A 93 20.51 -4.94 3.45
CA ARG A 93 21.23 -5.85 4.34
C ARG A 93 22.62 -5.33 4.63
N GLU A 94 23.02 -5.35 5.88
CA GLU A 94 24.42 -5.21 6.25
C GLU A 94 25.15 -6.53 6.01
N VAL A 95 26.32 -6.45 5.39
CA VAL A 95 27.10 -7.61 4.97
C VAL A 95 28.53 -7.51 5.50
N TYR A 96 29.12 -8.67 5.79
CA TYR A 96 30.50 -8.81 6.21
C TYR A 96 31.31 -9.36 5.03
N LEU A 97 31.74 -8.45 4.14
CA LEU A 97 32.41 -8.77 2.89
C LEU A 97 33.92 -8.87 3.06
N ARG A 98 34.54 -9.67 2.19
CA ARG A 98 35.99 -9.59 2.01
C ARG A 98 36.37 -8.22 1.47
N ASP A 99 37.34 -7.58 2.16
CA ASP A 99 37.73 -6.17 2.01
C ASP A 99 38.73 -5.94 0.86
N GLY A 100 38.53 -6.61 -0.24
CA GLY A 100 39.43 -6.62 -1.40
C GLY A 100 40.48 -7.74 -1.34
N TYR A 101 41.26 -7.86 -2.40
CA TYR A 101 42.29 -8.90 -2.54
C TYR A 101 43.58 -8.30 -3.09
N ASP A 102 44.67 -8.56 -2.41
CA ASP A 102 46.01 -8.05 -2.72
C ASP A 102 46.93 -9.08 -3.37
N GLY A 103 46.43 -10.26 -3.73
CA GLY A 103 47.23 -11.37 -4.23
C GLY A 103 47.92 -12.21 -3.15
N ARG A 104 47.76 -11.85 -1.86
CA ARG A 104 48.26 -12.59 -0.71
C ARG A 104 47.11 -13.16 0.11
N TYR A 105 47.30 -14.37 0.62
CA TYR A 105 46.33 -15.05 1.48
C TYR A 105 46.36 -14.50 2.92
N GLU A 106 45.96 -13.24 3.13
CA GLU A 106 45.65 -12.79 4.48
C GLU A 106 44.19 -13.13 4.75
N SER A 107 44.00 -14.09 5.66
CA SER A 107 42.71 -14.73 5.93
C SER A 107 41.65 -13.82 6.55
N ASP A 108 41.98 -12.59 7.03
CA ASP A 108 41.21 -11.86 8.00
C ASP A 108 40.78 -10.45 7.58
N ASN A 109 40.81 -10.14 6.28
CA ASN A 109 40.44 -8.82 5.81
C ASN A 109 38.98 -8.77 5.36
N PHE A 110 38.11 -8.46 6.31
CA PHE A 110 36.68 -8.27 6.07
C PHE A 110 36.23 -6.89 6.52
N VAL A 111 35.15 -6.41 5.91
CA VAL A 111 34.52 -5.13 6.23
C VAL A 111 33.02 -5.29 6.37
N ASN A 112 32.46 -4.67 7.40
CA ASN A 112 31.03 -4.49 7.51
C ASN A 112 30.61 -3.30 6.66
N CYS A 113 29.66 -3.50 5.75
CA CYS A 113 29.13 -2.43 4.94
C CYS A 113 27.71 -2.76 4.45
N LYS A 114 27.03 -1.74 3.97
CA LYS A 114 25.72 -1.87 3.34
C LYS A 114 25.79 -1.67 1.82
N ILE A 115 26.67 -0.78 1.36
CA ILE A 115 26.88 -0.46 -0.04
C ILE A 115 28.36 -0.72 -0.37
N PHE A 116 28.59 -1.39 -1.47
CA PHE A 116 29.93 -1.81 -1.88
C PHE A 116 30.10 -1.86 -3.41
N PRO A 117 31.33 -1.70 -3.93
CA PRO A 117 31.62 -2.06 -5.30
C PRO A 117 31.80 -3.58 -5.41
N LEU A 118 31.42 -4.17 -6.53
CA LEU A 118 31.66 -5.59 -6.77
C LEU A 118 33.16 -5.90 -6.85
N ALA A 119 33.51 -7.15 -6.53
CA ALA A 119 34.86 -7.69 -6.73
C ALA A 119 35.06 -8.24 -8.16
N GLY A 120 36.27 -8.36 -8.59
CA GLY A 120 36.63 -8.97 -9.87
C GLY A 120 36.10 -10.39 -10.03
N THR A 121 36.19 -11.22 -8.98
CA THR A 121 35.59 -12.57 -8.99
C THR A 121 34.08 -12.51 -9.22
N GLU A 122 33.35 -11.60 -8.57
CA GLU A 122 31.91 -11.47 -8.67
C GLU A 122 31.45 -11.07 -10.07
N VAL A 123 32.25 -10.28 -10.77
CA VAL A 123 32.00 -9.91 -12.18
C VAL A 123 32.71 -10.83 -13.19
N GLY A 124 33.31 -11.90 -12.71
CA GLY A 124 33.91 -12.96 -13.54
C GLY A 124 35.19 -12.56 -14.26
N THR A 125 36.14 -11.86 -13.60
CA THR A 125 37.50 -11.64 -14.09
C THR A 125 38.40 -12.80 -13.72
N SER A 126 39.68 -12.78 -14.19
CA SER A 126 40.70 -13.76 -13.82
C SER A 126 41.15 -13.70 -12.36
N TYR A 127 40.85 -12.62 -11.69
CA TYR A 127 41.12 -12.46 -10.26
C TYR A 127 40.12 -13.27 -9.43
N ILE A 128 40.60 -14.42 -8.95
CA ILE A 128 39.81 -15.33 -8.13
C ILE A 128 40.14 -15.03 -6.66
N ILE A 129 39.27 -14.34 -5.96
CA ILE A 129 39.31 -14.20 -4.52
C ILE A 129 38.80 -15.52 -3.92
N PRO A 130 39.59 -16.22 -3.10
CA PRO A 130 39.14 -17.44 -2.45
C PRO A 130 37.86 -17.18 -1.63
N GLY A 131 36.87 -18.04 -1.80
CA GLY A 131 35.59 -17.91 -1.11
C GLY A 131 34.55 -17.00 -1.78
N LEU A 132 34.92 -16.17 -2.75
CA LEU A 132 33.93 -15.45 -3.55
C LEU A 132 33.45 -16.29 -4.74
N ARG A 133 32.23 -16.00 -5.20
CA ARG A 133 31.63 -16.64 -6.38
C ARG A 133 31.26 -15.58 -7.42
N LYS A 134 31.35 -15.99 -8.69
CA LYS A 134 30.80 -15.20 -9.79
C LYS A 134 29.29 -15.11 -9.65
N LEU A 135 28.74 -13.87 -9.72
CA LEU A 135 27.30 -13.66 -9.63
C LEU A 135 26.57 -14.16 -10.88
N ALA A 136 25.35 -14.59 -10.72
CA ALA A 136 24.56 -15.24 -11.76
C ALA A 136 24.42 -14.41 -13.04
N TYR A 137 24.31 -13.09 -12.93
CA TYR A 137 24.25 -12.20 -14.11
C TYR A 137 25.49 -12.31 -15.01
N PHE A 138 26.64 -12.58 -14.42
CA PHE A 138 27.92 -12.69 -15.16
C PHE A 138 28.30 -14.15 -15.51
N SER A 139 27.44 -15.13 -15.25
CA SER A 139 27.73 -16.57 -15.34
C SER A 139 28.08 -17.03 -16.74
N ASP A 140 27.53 -16.42 -17.80
CA ASP A 140 27.77 -16.71 -19.20
C ASP A 140 29.03 -16.02 -19.75
N GLY A 141 29.71 -15.22 -18.94
CA GLY A 141 30.98 -14.60 -19.31
C GLY A 141 32.17 -15.57 -19.25
N PRO A 142 33.29 -15.15 -19.79
CA PRO A 142 34.51 -15.96 -19.78
C PRO A 142 34.89 -16.32 -18.34
N SER A 143 35.29 -17.56 -18.11
CA SER A 143 35.54 -18.12 -16.79
C SER A 143 36.79 -17.56 -16.09
N SER A 144 37.71 -16.95 -16.84
CA SER A 144 38.98 -16.44 -16.32
C SER A 144 39.65 -15.43 -17.28
N SER A 145 38.87 -14.54 -17.89
CA SER A 145 39.42 -13.63 -18.91
C SER A 145 39.34 -12.18 -18.43
N ASP A 146 40.48 -11.51 -18.55
CA ASP A 146 40.60 -10.06 -18.39
C ASP A 146 40.17 -9.30 -19.65
N SER A 147 39.78 -10.04 -20.71
CA SER A 147 39.28 -9.48 -21.94
C SER A 147 37.91 -8.77 -21.78
N SER A 148 37.59 -7.98 -22.79
CA SER A 148 36.31 -7.24 -22.83
C SER A 148 35.10 -8.16 -22.73
N TYR A 149 34.15 -7.76 -21.89
CA TYR A 149 32.89 -8.47 -21.68
C TYR A 149 31.76 -7.48 -21.52
N SER A 150 30.78 -7.54 -22.41
CA SER A 150 29.73 -6.52 -22.56
C SER A 150 28.90 -6.27 -21.30
N LYS A 151 28.64 -7.31 -20.48
CA LYS A 151 27.88 -7.17 -19.23
C LYS A 151 28.64 -6.39 -18.14
N ARG A 152 29.94 -6.20 -18.25
CA ARG A 152 30.76 -5.35 -17.38
C ARG A 152 30.74 -3.87 -17.78
N VAL A 153 30.40 -3.59 -19.04
CA VAL A 153 30.36 -2.20 -19.55
C VAL A 153 29.34 -1.38 -18.80
N ALA A 154 29.75 -0.18 -18.37
CA ALA A 154 28.87 0.79 -17.74
C ALA A 154 28.98 2.16 -18.42
N TYR A 155 27.95 2.98 -18.26
CA TYR A 155 27.84 4.27 -18.92
C TYR A 155 27.76 5.40 -17.90
N TYR A 156 28.47 6.48 -18.17
CA TYR A 156 28.38 7.75 -17.46
C TYR A 156 28.04 8.86 -18.46
N ASN A 157 26.95 9.58 -18.24
CA ASN A 157 26.47 10.63 -19.14
C ASN A 157 26.44 10.21 -20.63
N GLY A 158 25.95 8.99 -20.88
CA GLY A 158 25.81 8.42 -22.23
C GLY A 158 27.08 7.82 -22.84
N SER A 159 28.23 7.95 -22.19
CA SER A 159 29.51 7.41 -22.67
C SER A 159 29.95 6.21 -21.83
N LYS A 160 30.57 5.22 -22.49
CA LYS A 160 31.22 4.10 -21.79
C LYS A 160 32.35 4.64 -20.92
N SER A 161 32.42 4.22 -19.68
CA SER A 161 33.41 4.72 -18.72
C SER A 161 33.94 3.60 -17.84
N ASP A 162 35.17 3.78 -17.36
CA ASP A 162 35.83 2.89 -16.40
C ASP A 162 35.13 3.07 -15.03
N TRP A 163 35.12 2.01 -14.21
CA TRP A 163 34.54 2.06 -12.88
C TRP A 163 35.30 1.19 -11.88
N TRP A 164 35.32 1.66 -10.61
CA TRP A 164 36.02 1.02 -9.51
C TRP A 164 35.40 -0.33 -9.14
N ILE A 165 36.30 -1.33 -8.89
CA ILE A 165 35.96 -2.55 -8.14
C ILE A 165 36.74 -2.54 -6.83
N ARG A 166 36.37 -3.43 -5.88
CA ARG A 166 36.99 -3.39 -4.53
C ARG A 166 38.36 -4.06 -4.42
N ASP A 167 38.83 -4.71 -5.51
CA ASP A 167 40.14 -5.33 -5.52
C ASP A 167 41.25 -4.30 -5.73
N TYR A 168 42.44 -4.60 -5.20
CA TYR A 168 43.60 -3.73 -5.27
C TYR A 168 44.91 -4.50 -5.45
N ILE A 169 45.98 -3.80 -5.74
CA ILE A 169 47.33 -4.29 -5.79
C ILE A 169 48.17 -3.53 -4.75
N PRO A 170 48.64 -4.16 -3.66
CA PRO A 170 49.27 -3.47 -2.54
C PRO A 170 50.47 -2.62 -2.89
N SER A 171 51.24 -3.04 -3.90
CA SER A 171 52.46 -2.40 -4.33
C SER A 171 52.25 -1.42 -5.49
N ASP A 172 51.01 -1.25 -5.99
CA ASP A 172 50.81 -0.55 -7.25
C ASP A 172 49.48 0.27 -7.24
N ASN A 173 48.33 -0.34 -7.61
CA ASN A 173 47.13 0.40 -8.01
C ASN A 173 45.85 -0.23 -7.48
N GLN A 174 44.77 0.55 -7.60
CA GLN A 174 43.40 0.06 -7.43
C GLN A 174 42.91 -0.59 -8.75
N ARG A 175 42.01 -1.57 -8.64
CA ARG A 175 41.44 -2.24 -9.83
C ARG A 175 40.20 -1.48 -10.36
N VAL A 176 40.10 -1.48 -11.70
CA VAL A 176 38.97 -0.93 -12.43
C VAL A 176 38.50 -1.91 -13.50
N ILE A 177 37.20 -1.83 -13.82
CA ILE A 177 36.67 -2.35 -15.08
C ILE A 177 36.69 -1.19 -16.07
N THR A 178 37.29 -1.42 -17.22
CA THR A 178 37.46 -0.44 -18.29
C THR A 178 36.15 -0.19 -19.06
N ALA A 179 36.11 0.84 -19.87
CA ALA A 179 35.02 1.17 -20.77
C ALA A 179 34.71 0.05 -21.79
N SER A 180 35.69 -0.84 -22.07
CA SER A 180 35.50 -2.03 -22.90
C SER A 180 34.97 -3.24 -22.12
N GLY A 181 34.89 -3.16 -20.78
CA GLY A 181 34.52 -4.29 -19.92
C GLY A 181 35.68 -5.23 -19.59
N SER A 182 36.93 -4.85 -19.87
CA SER A 182 38.14 -5.55 -19.44
C SER A 182 38.51 -5.14 -18.01
N ILE A 183 39.36 -5.93 -17.34
CA ILE A 183 39.95 -5.48 -16.07
C ILE A 183 41.24 -4.70 -16.36
N SER A 184 41.48 -3.68 -15.56
CA SER A 184 42.73 -2.90 -15.56
C SER A 184 43.02 -2.41 -14.14
N SER A 185 44.02 -1.56 -14.00
CA SER A 185 44.35 -0.87 -12.76
C SER A 185 44.53 0.63 -13.01
N ALA A 186 44.23 1.41 -11.99
CA ALA A 186 44.34 2.86 -12.01
C ALA A 186 44.90 3.35 -10.69
N TRP A 187 45.51 4.52 -10.70
CA TRP A 187 45.97 5.12 -9.44
C TRP A 187 44.76 5.51 -8.57
N PRO A 188 44.80 5.23 -7.26
CA PRO A 188 43.68 5.52 -6.37
C PRO A 188 43.25 7.00 -6.34
N LYS A 189 44.14 7.91 -6.71
CA LYS A 189 43.90 9.35 -6.82
C LYS A 189 43.17 9.77 -8.10
N ASP A 190 43.06 8.87 -9.08
CA ASP A 190 42.37 9.18 -10.34
C ASP A 190 40.85 9.08 -10.15
N TYR A 191 40.13 9.79 -11.02
CA TYR A 191 38.66 9.76 -11.02
C TYR A 191 38.14 8.67 -11.94
N HIS A 192 37.43 7.71 -11.35
CA HIS A 192 36.73 6.67 -12.10
C HIS A 192 35.30 6.51 -11.58
N GLY A 193 34.48 5.82 -12.36
CA GLY A 193 33.10 5.63 -12.10
C GLY A 193 32.81 4.88 -10.79
N VAL A 194 31.85 5.34 -10.06
CA VAL A 194 31.27 4.64 -8.90
C VAL A 194 30.03 3.90 -9.36
N ARG A 195 30.03 2.59 -9.17
CA ARG A 195 28.91 1.70 -9.50
C ARG A 195 28.50 0.89 -8.28
N PRO A 196 27.60 1.45 -7.44
CA PRO A 196 27.20 0.84 -6.17
C PRO A 196 26.45 -0.47 -6.38
N ALA A 197 26.75 -1.45 -5.53
CA ALA A 197 25.96 -2.67 -5.34
C ALA A 197 25.52 -2.79 -3.87
N PHE A 198 24.41 -3.45 -3.63
CA PHE A 198 23.90 -3.78 -2.30
C PHE A 198 22.88 -4.93 -2.36
N ILE A 199 22.52 -5.45 -1.20
CA ILE A 199 21.62 -6.59 -1.08
C ILE A 199 20.32 -6.13 -0.40
N LEU A 200 19.21 -6.40 -1.06
CA LEU A 200 17.87 -6.08 -0.57
C LEU A 200 17.16 -7.31 0.00
N ASN A 201 16.25 -7.06 0.91
CA ASN A 201 15.29 -8.06 1.34
C ASN A 201 14.46 -8.54 0.12
N PRO A 202 14.43 -9.85 -0.18
CA PRO A 202 13.71 -10.39 -1.32
C PRO A 202 12.17 -10.30 -1.18
N ASP A 203 11.65 -10.01 0.03
CA ASP A 203 10.22 -9.85 0.31
C ASP A 203 9.67 -8.47 -0.09
N LEU A 204 10.53 -7.54 -0.52
CA LEU A 204 10.07 -6.29 -1.10
C LEU A 204 9.23 -6.52 -2.35
N GLY A 205 8.31 -5.61 -2.61
CA GLY A 205 7.49 -5.60 -3.82
C GLY A 205 8.11 -4.75 -4.92
N VAL A 206 7.79 -5.12 -6.17
CA VAL A 206 8.08 -4.33 -7.36
C VAL A 206 6.76 -3.92 -8.00
N ALA A 207 6.50 -2.63 -8.04
CA ALA A 207 5.30 -2.07 -8.66
C ALA A 207 5.37 -2.22 -10.21
N SER A 208 4.25 -2.03 -10.90
CA SER A 208 4.16 -2.13 -12.37
C SER A 208 5.09 -1.16 -13.11
N ASN A 209 5.45 -0.04 -12.50
CA ASN A 209 6.41 0.93 -13.03
C ASN A 209 7.89 0.59 -12.73
N GLY A 210 8.13 -0.56 -12.10
CA GLY A 210 9.45 -1.06 -11.71
C GLY A 210 9.98 -0.54 -10.37
N MET A 211 9.23 0.29 -9.65
CA MET A 211 9.66 0.82 -8.35
C MET A 211 9.65 -0.26 -7.28
N VAL A 212 10.74 -0.32 -6.50
CA VAL A 212 10.86 -1.19 -5.33
C VAL A 212 10.30 -0.50 -4.09
N SER A 213 9.52 -1.22 -3.31
CA SER A 213 8.93 -0.75 -2.06
C SER A 213 8.61 -1.90 -1.13
N THR A 214 8.33 -1.61 0.13
CA THR A 214 7.62 -2.51 1.03
C THR A 214 6.21 -2.82 0.49
N ILE A 215 5.65 -3.94 0.87
CA ILE A 215 4.28 -4.31 0.49
C ILE A 215 3.38 -4.00 1.69
N PRO A 216 2.48 -3.00 1.56
CA PRO A 216 1.52 -2.73 2.61
C PRO A 216 0.53 -3.88 2.75
N GLY A 217 -0.09 -4.01 3.90
CA GLY A 217 -1.02 -5.07 4.21
C GLY A 217 -2.24 -4.59 5.01
N ILE A 218 -3.24 -5.45 5.07
CA ILE A 218 -4.43 -5.25 5.89
C ILE A 218 -4.65 -6.50 6.71
N THR A 219 -4.61 -6.35 8.02
CA THR A 219 -4.93 -7.42 8.97
C THR A 219 -6.32 -7.22 9.51
N THR A 220 -7.18 -8.21 9.36
CA THR A 220 -8.54 -8.27 9.93
C THR A 220 -8.98 -9.74 9.99
N ASP A 221 -9.73 -10.09 11.02
CA ASP A 221 -10.36 -11.41 11.15
C ASP A 221 -11.63 -11.51 10.29
N ALA A 222 -12.17 -10.36 9.83
CA ALA A 222 -13.37 -10.30 9.03
C ALA A 222 -13.08 -10.71 7.58
N THR A 223 -13.80 -11.72 7.11
CA THR A 223 -13.83 -12.13 5.70
C THR A 223 -15.26 -12.15 5.15
N ASP A 224 -16.18 -12.66 5.95
CA ASP A 224 -17.62 -12.64 5.72
C ASP A 224 -18.31 -12.33 7.05
N MET A 225 -19.05 -11.23 7.09
CA MET A 225 -19.79 -10.78 8.26
C MET A 225 -21.19 -11.43 8.34
N GLY A 226 -21.54 -12.26 7.36
CA GLY A 226 -22.83 -12.91 7.29
C GLY A 226 -24.00 -11.94 7.14
N GLU A 227 -25.15 -12.30 7.68
CA GLU A 227 -26.36 -11.48 7.63
C GLU A 227 -26.30 -10.36 8.69
N GLN A 228 -26.50 -9.13 8.24
CA GLN A 228 -26.52 -7.93 9.07
C GLN A 228 -27.91 -7.29 9.00
N ASN A 229 -28.58 -7.17 10.13
CA ASN A 229 -29.92 -6.55 10.26
C ASN A 229 -29.92 -5.27 11.09
N ALA A 230 -28.76 -4.85 11.58
CA ALA A 230 -28.52 -3.65 12.35
C ALA A 230 -27.15 -3.03 11.96
N PRO A 231 -26.90 -1.75 12.29
CA PRO A 231 -25.59 -1.13 12.16
C PRO A 231 -24.49 -1.93 12.82
N PHE A 232 -23.32 -2.02 12.17
CA PHE A 232 -22.17 -2.80 12.63
C PHE A 232 -20.85 -2.10 12.26
N THR A 233 -19.75 -2.61 12.80
CA THR A 233 -18.39 -2.13 12.54
C THR A 233 -17.52 -3.25 12.04
N VAL A 234 -16.45 -2.90 11.31
CA VAL A 234 -15.39 -3.82 10.94
C VAL A 234 -14.07 -3.25 11.40
N ALA A 235 -13.41 -3.94 12.34
CA ALA A 235 -12.09 -3.57 12.80
C ALA A 235 -11.01 -4.14 11.87
N TYR A 236 -9.97 -3.36 11.61
CA TYR A 236 -8.81 -3.76 10.82
C TYR A 236 -7.57 -2.97 11.19
N THR A 237 -6.40 -3.43 10.76
CA THR A 237 -5.13 -2.73 10.95
C THR A 237 -4.45 -2.58 9.60
N ALA A 238 -4.05 -1.36 9.26
CA ALA A 238 -3.20 -1.09 8.12
C ALA A 238 -1.75 -1.32 8.51
N THR A 239 -1.03 -2.17 7.79
CA THR A 239 0.34 -2.58 8.10
C THR A 239 1.29 -2.25 6.96
N ASP A 240 2.52 -1.92 7.31
CA ASP A 240 3.68 -1.85 6.41
C ASP A 240 4.95 -2.04 7.26
N THR A 241 5.99 -2.61 6.69
CA THR A 241 7.31 -2.72 7.33
C THR A 241 8.19 -1.49 7.10
N GLY A 242 7.76 -0.58 6.22
CA GLY A 242 8.38 0.74 6.02
C GLY A 242 7.96 1.74 7.10
N THR A 243 8.59 2.91 7.08
CA THR A 243 8.31 4.03 7.99
C THR A 243 7.39 5.09 7.38
N GLU A 244 7.06 4.95 6.11
CA GLU A 244 6.17 5.88 5.39
C GLU A 244 4.73 5.78 5.90
N THR A 245 4.03 6.91 5.86
CA THR A 245 2.60 6.92 6.16
C THR A 245 1.79 6.29 5.01
N LEU A 246 0.63 5.77 5.37
CA LEU A 246 -0.26 5.05 4.47
C LEU A 246 -1.48 5.90 4.13
N THR A 247 -2.00 5.72 2.94
CA THR A 247 -3.36 6.14 2.57
C THR A 247 -4.27 4.93 2.63
N VAL A 248 -5.37 5.05 3.38
CA VAL A 248 -6.37 4.00 3.54
C VAL A 248 -7.68 4.45 2.92
N THR A 249 -8.22 3.65 1.99
CA THR A 249 -9.48 3.91 1.33
C THR A 249 -10.47 2.79 1.62
N GLU A 250 -11.64 3.16 2.14
CA GLU A 250 -12.76 2.26 2.42
C GLU A 250 -13.84 2.42 1.33
N LYS A 251 -14.26 1.33 0.73
CA LYS A 251 -15.24 1.31 -0.36
C LYS A 251 -16.40 0.36 -0.02
N LEU A 252 -17.59 0.70 -0.49
CA LEU A 252 -18.75 -0.18 -0.51
C LEU A 252 -19.16 -0.41 -1.97
N ASP A 253 -19.17 -1.66 -2.41
CA ASP A 253 -19.52 -2.06 -3.79
C ASP A 253 -18.73 -1.28 -4.86
N GLY A 254 -17.47 -0.94 -4.53
CA GLY A 254 -16.56 -0.16 -5.37
C GLY A 254 -16.65 1.35 -5.20
N GLU A 255 -17.68 1.87 -4.54
CA GLU A 255 -17.83 3.31 -4.25
C GLU A 255 -17.03 3.70 -3.00
N VAL A 256 -16.21 4.76 -3.09
CA VAL A 256 -15.44 5.28 -1.96
C VAL A 256 -16.37 5.88 -0.91
N LYS A 257 -16.27 5.40 0.33
CA LYS A 257 -17.01 5.92 1.48
C LYS A 257 -16.13 6.76 2.39
N GLN A 258 -14.87 6.39 2.55
CA GLN A 258 -13.92 7.11 3.39
C GLN A 258 -12.50 6.99 2.84
N THR A 259 -11.70 8.04 3.01
CA THR A 259 -10.25 8.02 2.76
C THR A 259 -9.57 8.67 3.95
N ARG A 260 -8.54 8.02 4.48
CA ARG A 260 -7.68 8.50 5.57
C ARG A 260 -6.26 8.62 5.02
N THR A 261 -5.65 9.78 5.16
CA THR A 261 -4.25 10.03 4.80
C THR A 261 -3.38 10.04 6.04
N ASP A 262 -2.07 9.93 5.86
CA ASP A 262 -1.07 10.00 6.92
C ASP A 262 -1.26 8.98 8.05
N VAL A 263 -1.79 7.81 7.71
CA VAL A 263 -2.00 6.72 8.66
C VAL A 263 -0.66 6.04 8.95
N ALA A 264 -0.25 6.01 10.21
CA ALA A 264 0.97 5.30 10.60
C ALA A 264 0.77 3.78 10.46
N PRO A 265 1.78 3.02 9.97
CA PRO A 265 1.73 1.56 9.98
C PRO A 265 1.45 0.99 11.38
N GLY A 266 0.59 -0.01 11.45
CA GLY A 266 0.16 -0.62 12.71
C GLY A 266 -1.03 0.08 13.39
N THR A 267 -1.57 1.15 12.80
CA THR A 267 -2.75 1.83 13.34
C THR A 267 -3.98 0.95 13.22
N ALA A 268 -4.67 0.74 14.35
CA ALA A 268 -5.96 0.09 14.38
C ALA A 268 -7.06 1.05 13.89
N LEU A 269 -7.84 0.61 12.95
CA LEU A 269 -8.90 1.37 12.29
C LEU A 269 -10.23 0.62 12.34
N THR A 270 -11.29 1.34 12.06
CA THR A 270 -12.64 0.77 12.03
C THR A 270 -13.42 1.36 10.86
N VAL A 271 -14.13 0.53 10.12
CA VAL A 271 -15.21 0.96 9.23
C VAL A 271 -16.37 1.41 10.11
N ASP A 272 -16.48 2.72 10.31
CA ASP A 272 -17.43 3.35 11.25
C ASP A 272 -18.67 3.92 10.56
N TRP A 273 -18.61 4.24 9.27
CA TRP A 273 -19.76 4.76 8.52
C TRP A 273 -20.94 3.76 8.42
N LEU A 274 -20.72 2.45 8.62
CA LEU A 274 -21.78 1.43 8.76
C LEU A 274 -22.31 1.32 10.21
N ALA A 275 -21.58 1.82 11.19
CA ALA A 275 -22.04 1.92 12.58
C ALA A 275 -23.04 3.05 12.77
N GLU A 276 -22.93 4.10 11.95
CA GLU A 276 -23.86 5.21 11.97
C GLU A 276 -25.21 4.78 11.36
N LYS A 277 -26.29 5.09 12.09
CA LYS A 277 -27.64 4.74 11.64
C LYS A 277 -27.94 5.28 10.23
N VAL A 278 -27.51 6.50 9.92
CA VAL A 278 -27.72 7.13 8.62
C VAL A 278 -26.96 6.40 7.52
N GLY A 279 -25.67 6.10 7.71
CA GLY A 279 -24.84 5.40 6.75
C GLY A 279 -25.38 4.00 6.45
N TYR A 280 -25.69 3.23 7.49
CA TYR A 280 -26.26 1.90 7.34
C TYR A 280 -27.63 1.91 6.62
N GLN A 281 -28.50 2.90 6.88
CA GLN A 281 -29.82 3.01 6.26
C GLN A 281 -29.75 3.26 4.75
N GLN A 282 -28.71 3.92 4.25
CA GLN A 282 -28.54 4.17 2.82
C GLN A 282 -28.14 2.92 2.02
N VAL A 283 -27.63 1.88 2.68
CA VAL A 283 -27.32 0.62 2.04
C VAL A 283 -28.62 -0.14 1.79
N LEU A 284 -28.84 -0.64 0.58
CA LEU A 284 -30.02 -1.45 0.23
C LEU A 284 -29.93 -2.85 0.85
N ASN A 285 -31.05 -3.58 0.91
CA ASN A 285 -31.00 -5.00 1.24
C ASN A 285 -30.33 -5.79 0.09
N GLY A 286 -29.52 -6.77 0.44
CA GLY A 286 -28.80 -7.63 -0.51
C GLY A 286 -27.37 -7.90 -0.09
N ALA A 287 -26.65 -8.58 -0.96
CA ALA A 287 -25.23 -8.88 -0.76
C ALA A 287 -24.38 -7.65 -1.12
N HIS A 288 -23.39 -7.37 -0.29
CA HIS A 288 -22.49 -6.22 -0.39
C HIS A 288 -21.05 -6.63 -0.16
N THR A 289 -20.14 -5.80 -0.68
CA THR A 289 -18.70 -5.98 -0.52
C THR A 289 -18.07 -4.70 0.02
N ILE A 290 -17.43 -4.79 1.18
CA ILE A 290 -16.52 -3.77 1.69
C ILE A 290 -15.13 -4.06 1.10
N THR A 291 -14.53 -3.08 0.46
CA THR A 291 -13.13 -3.16 0.01
C THR A 291 -12.31 -2.18 0.81
N LEU A 292 -11.32 -2.71 1.52
CA LEU A 292 -10.28 -1.93 2.17
C LEU A 292 -9.07 -1.88 1.24
N GLU A 293 -8.55 -0.71 0.98
CA GLU A 293 -7.35 -0.50 0.16
C GLU A 293 -6.34 0.30 0.98
N VAL A 294 -5.10 -0.18 1.03
CA VAL A 294 -3.98 0.48 1.71
C VAL A 294 -2.89 0.73 0.70
N ASP A 295 -2.38 1.95 0.64
CA ASP A 295 -1.39 2.42 -0.33
C ASP A 295 -0.26 3.16 0.39
N ASN A 296 1.01 2.82 0.08
CA ASN A 296 2.20 3.49 0.60
C ASN A 296 2.83 4.49 -0.41
N GLY A 297 2.07 4.88 -1.44
CA GLY A 297 2.50 5.79 -2.50
C GLY A 297 3.29 5.12 -3.63
N ILE A 298 3.57 3.82 -3.54
CA ILE A 298 4.27 3.03 -4.55
C ILE A 298 3.51 1.73 -4.85
N ILE A 299 3.07 1.04 -3.82
CA ILE A 299 2.35 -0.24 -3.88
C ILE A 299 1.08 -0.13 -3.06
N SER A 300 -0.01 -0.68 -3.58
CA SER A 300 -1.26 -0.83 -2.85
C SER A 300 -1.61 -2.30 -2.62
N ALA A 301 -2.31 -2.56 -1.53
CA ALA A 301 -2.92 -3.85 -1.22
C ALA A 301 -4.40 -3.67 -0.91
N THR A 302 -5.20 -4.70 -1.20
CA THR A 302 -6.63 -4.69 -0.98
C THR A 302 -7.08 -5.91 -0.18
N LYS A 303 -8.11 -5.72 0.64
CA LYS A 303 -8.84 -6.79 1.33
C LYS A 303 -10.32 -6.59 1.12
N THR A 304 -11.04 -7.65 0.76
CA THR A 304 -12.49 -7.66 0.60
C THR A 304 -13.16 -8.38 1.75
N ILE A 305 -14.30 -7.83 2.20
CA ILE A 305 -15.13 -8.38 3.27
C ILE A 305 -16.56 -8.36 2.76
N THR A 306 -17.26 -9.47 2.84
CA THR A 306 -18.64 -9.60 2.39
C THR A 306 -19.62 -9.51 3.55
N PHE A 307 -20.84 -9.05 3.26
CA PHE A 307 -21.98 -9.15 4.16
C PHE A 307 -23.27 -9.14 3.36
N THR A 308 -24.35 -9.60 3.97
CA THR A 308 -25.70 -9.49 3.40
C THR A 308 -26.56 -8.63 4.33
N LYS A 309 -27.01 -7.48 3.84
CA LYS A 309 -28.00 -6.70 4.58
C LYS A 309 -29.39 -7.32 4.42
N ASN A 310 -30.01 -7.62 5.54
CA ASN A 310 -31.35 -8.24 5.56
C ASN A 310 -32.26 -7.60 6.61
N VAL A 311 -32.60 -6.34 6.38
CA VAL A 311 -33.58 -5.64 7.23
C VAL A 311 -34.98 -6.05 6.83
N THR A 312 -35.71 -6.66 7.77
CA THR A 312 -37.05 -7.17 7.54
C THR A 312 -38.15 -6.16 7.82
N GLY A 313 -37.82 -5.03 8.45
CA GLY A 313 -38.78 -3.96 8.74
C GLY A 313 -38.10 -2.64 9.11
N ALA A 314 -38.83 -1.56 8.98
CA ALA A 314 -38.37 -0.23 9.34
C ALA A 314 -39.49 0.63 9.96
N LYS A 315 -39.08 1.61 10.78
CA LYS A 315 -39.97 2.66 11.27
C LYS A 315 -39.40 4.02 10.88
N VAL A 316 -40.26 4.88 10.37
CA VAL A 316 -39.90 6.24 9.97
C VAL A 316 -40.84 7.21 10.70
N SER A 317 -40.30 8.27 11.28
CA SER A 317 -41.06 9.38 11.92
C SER A 317 -40.31 10.69 11.69
N LEU A 318 -40.98 11.83 11.83
CA LEU A 318 -40.27 13.11 11.85
C LEU A 318 -39.42 13.21 13.12
N THR A 319 -38.19 13.69 12.95
CA THR A 319 -37.27 13.95 14.06
C THR A 319 -37.80 15.11 14.93
N ALA A 320 -38.35 16.12 14.29
CA ALA A 320 -39.04 17.24 14.95
C ALA A 320 -40.48 17.29 14.45
N PRO A 321 -41.50 17.38 15.35
CA PRO A 321 -42.89 17.58 14.96
C PRO A 321 -43.11 18.87 14.19
N LEU A 322 -44.06 18.87 13.27
CA LEU A 322 -44.51 20.09 12.58
C LEU A 322 -45.54 20.81 13.42
N THR A 323 -45.20 21.98 13.92
CA THR A 323 -46.12 22.81 14.73
C THR A 323 -47.20 23.46 13.88
N ALA A 324 -48.39 23.66 14.47
CA ALA A 324 -49.50 24.38 13.85
C ALA A 324 -50.06 25.39 14.85
N ASP A 325 -50.53 26.54 14.33
CA ASP A 325 -51.08 27.60 15.14
C ASP A 325 -52.56 27.30 15.60
N ASP A 326 -53.19 26.36 14.91
CA ASP A 326 -54.56 25.95 15.19
C ASP A 326 -54.70 24.42 15.19
N ILE A 327 -55.90 23.93 15.53
CA ILE A 327 -56.20 22.50 15.58
C ILE A 327 -55.99 21.82 14.23
N ILE A 328 -55.21 20.77 14.22
CA ILE A 328 -55.06 19.92 13.05
C ILE A 328 -56.18 18.88 13.07
N THR A 329 -57.06 18.94 12.10
CA THR A 329 -58.23 18.07 12.03
C THR A 329 -58.09 16.93 11.05
N VAL A 330 -57.27 17.10 10.01
CA VAL A 330 -56.99 16.10 8.96
C VAL A 330 -55.53 16.07 8.60
N ALA A 331 -55.07 14.91 8.13
CA ALA A 331 -53.79 14.77 7.50
C ALA A 331 -53.87 13.81 6.30
N SER A 332 -53.18 14.16 5.22
CA SER A 332 -53.02 13.27 4.06
C SER A 332 -51.55 13.11 3.80
N LEU A 333 -51.07 11.86 3.69
CA LEU A 333 -49.70 11.53 3.33
C LEU A 333 -49.64 10.77 2.01
N THR A 334 -48.60 11.05 1.25
CA THR A 334 -48.18 10.27 0.07
C THR A 334 -46.82 9.74 0.35
N MET A 335 -46.62 8.46 0.10
CA MET A 335 -45.30 7.79 0.14
C MET A 335 -44.97 7.29 -1.27
N GLU A 336 -43.79 7.57 -1.72
CA GLU A 336 -43.24 7.03 -2.96
C GLU A 336 -42.15 6.00 -2.66
N GLY A 337 -42.02 4.97 -3.50
CA GLY A 337 -41.06 3.89 -3.28
C GLY A 337 -41.39 2.63 -4.09
N SER A 338 -40.97 1.50 -3.58
CA SER A 338 -41.34 0.18 -4.08
C SER A 338 -42.05 -0.58 -2.96
N PHE A 339 -43.31 -0.97 -3.21
CA PHE A 339 -44.17 -1.59 -2.21
C PHE A 339 -44.61 -2.99 -2.70
N PRO A 340 -43.89 -4.05 -2.31
CA PRO A 340 -44.30 -5.44 -2.63
C PRO A 340 -45.71 -5.75 -2.09
N LYS A 341 -46.48 -6.54 -2.84
CA LYS A 341 -47.92 -6.78 -2.56
C LYS A 341 -48.20 -7.42 -1.19
N ASP A 342 -47.23 -8.17 -0.65
CA ASP A 342 -47.39 -8.89 0.63
C ASP A 342 -46.74 -8.19 1.82
N MET A 343 -46.13 -6.99 1.62
CA MET A 343 -45.61 -6.22 2.71
C MET A 343 -46.70 -5.72 3.64
N SER A 344 -46.41 -5.53 4.91
CA SER A 344 -47.28 -4.83 5.84
C SER A 344 -46.89 -3.35 5.92
N LEU A 345 -47.88 -2.50 5.87
CA LEU A 345 -47.76 -1.05 6.10
C LEU A 345 -48.73 -0.64 7.21
N THR A 346 -48.19 -0.04 8.27
CA THR A 346 -49.02 0.58 9.34
C THR A 346 -48.60 2.04 9.46
N VAL A 347 -49.62 2.91 9.48
CA VAL A 347 -49.40 4.34 9.68
C VAL A 347 -50.18 4.77 10.89
N GLU A 348 -49.48 5.45 11.81
CA GLU A 348 -50.05 6.09 12.97
C GLU A 348 -49.71 7.59 12.91
N LEU A 349 -50.71 8.44 13.15
CA LEU A 349 -50.57 9.88 13.11
C LEU A 349 -50.91 10.48 14.47
N THR A 350 -50.34 11.63 14.79
CA THR A 350 -50.70 12.42 15.95
C THR A 350 -50.76 13.88 15.58
N ASN A 351 -51.73 14.62 16.19
CA ASN A 351 -51.85 16.05 16.04
C ASN A 351 -51.44 16.82 17.32
N ASN A 352 -51.02 16.11 18.36
CA ASN A 352 -50.53 16.68 19.62
C ASN A 352 -49.13 16.16 19.99
N ALA A 353 -48.23 16.12 19.02
CA ALA A 353 -46.89 15.51 19.14
C ALA A 353 -45.98 16.17 20.19
N LEU A 354 -46.29 17.40 20.66
CA LEU A 354 -45.53 18.11 21.70
C LEU A 354 -45.97 17.77 23.14
N ASP A 355 -47.09 17.07 23.29
CA ASP A 355 -47.55 16.64 24.61
C ASP A 355 -46.63 15.58 25.20
N GLU A 356 -46.58 15.45 26.54
CA GLU A 356 -45.76 14.39 27.18
C GLU A 356 -46.19 13.00 26.79
N THR A 357 -47.47 12.81 26.54
CA THR A 357 -48.11 11.58 26.08
C THR A 357 -48.95 11.87 24.84
N PRO A 358 -48.36 11.93 23.66
CA PRO A 358 -49.12 12.17 22.41
C PRO A 358 -50.15 11.08 22.16
N VAL A 359 -51.32 11.47 21.67
CA VAL A 359 -52.34 10.52 21.19
C VAL A 359 -52.01 10.09 19.77
N TRP A 360 -51.65 8.81 19.58
CA TRP A 360 -51.39 8.23 18.29
C TRP A 360 -52.63 7.52 17.76
N GLU A 361 -53.08 7.94 16.58
CA GLU A 361 -54.25 7.37 15.92
C GLU A 361 -53.82 6.52 14.72
N LYS A 362 -54.23 5.25 14.67
CA LYS A 362 -53.96 4.35 13.57
C LYS A 362 -54.80 4.69 12.35
N CYS A 363 -54.17 4.89 11.22
CA CYS A 363 -54.87 5.19 9.99
C CYS A 363 -55.55 3.93 9.41
N THR A 364 -56.79 4.01 9.03
CA THR A 364 -57.57 2.92 8.40
C THR A 364 -57.75 3.11 6.91
N ASP A 365 -57.73 4.36 6.40
CA ASP A 365 -57.73 4.63 4.95
C ASP A 365 -56.32 4.71 4.42
N VAL A 366 -55.75 3.54 4.14
CA VAL A 366 -54.44 3.35 3.55
C VAL A 366 -54.58 2.65 2.20
N ARG A 367 -54.25 3.35 1.13
CA ARG A 367 -54.29 2.82 -0.22
C ARG A 367 -52.87 2.52 -0.69
N LEU A 368 -52.55 1.23 -0.83
CA LEU A 368 -51.24 0.75 -1.18
C LEU A 368 -51.21 0.30 -2.70
N GLY A 369 -50.41 0.97 -3.52
CA GLY A 369 -50.04 0.57 -4.85
C GLY A 369 -48.59 0.11 -4.92
N GLU A 370 -48.12 -0.33 -6.09
CA GLU A 370 -46.73 -0.86 -6.25
C GLU A 370 -45.63 0.19 -6.10
N SER A 371 -45.90 1.45 -6.46
CA SER A 371 -44.94 2.56 -6.40
C SER A 371 -45.37 3.72 -5.51
N ARG A 372 -46.61 3.73 -5.04
CA ARG A 372 -47.16 4.80 -4.18
C ARG A 372 -48.10 4.23 -3.16
N ALA A 373 -48.08 4.84 -1.97
CA ALA A 373 -49.07 4.63 -0.95
C ALA A 373 -49.71 5.98 -0.55
N PHE A 374 -51.00 5.99 -0.35
CA PHE A 374 -51.76 7.17 0.09
C PHE A 374 -52.43 6.88 1.44
N VAL A 375 -52.39 7.83 2.30
CA VAL A 375 -53.03 7.80 3.64
C VAL A 375 -53.85 9.04 3.77
N HIS A 376 -55.09 8.87 4.20
CA HIS A 376 -55.95 9.96 4.64
C HIS A 376 -56.47 9.67 6.04
N HIS A 377 -56.41 10.66 6.93
CA HIS A 377 -56.83 10.49 8.30
C HIS A 377 -57.53 11.78 8.86
N ALA A 378 -58.70 11.60 9.42
CA ALA A 378 -59.36 12.63 10.19
C ALA A 378 -59.16 12.39 11.70
N PHE A 379 -58.53 13.32 12.38
CA PHE A 379 -58.21 13.17 13.79
C PHE A 379 -59.46 13.19 14.69
N THR A 380 -59.55 12.24 15.59
CA THR A 380 -60.52 12.20 16.65
C THR A 380 -60.08 13.04 17.87
N ASN A 381 -58.77 13.14 18.11
CA ASN A 381 -58.20 13.97 19.15
C ASN A 381 -58.43 15.48 18.87
N LYS A 382 -59.00 16.20 19.83
CA LYS A 382 -59.31 17.63 19.73
C LYS A 382 -58.56 18.48 20.76
N THR A 383 -57.60 17.90 21.46
CA THR A 383 -56.87 18.57 22.55
C THR A 383 -55.36 18.44 22.38
N ALA A 384 -54.63 19.50 22.75
CA ALA A 384 -53.19 19.56 22.80
C ALA A 384 -52.75 20.47 23.95
N ALA A 385 -52.15 19.89 24.99
CA ALA A 385 -51.74 20.63 26.19
C ALA A 385 -50.58 21.60 25.92
N ARG A 386 -49.74 21.28 24.92
CA ARG A 386 -48.55 22.07 24.55
C ARG A 386 -48.63 22.66 23.13
N GLY A 387 -49.85 22.77 22.59
CA GLY A 387 -50.10 23.23 21.23
C GLY A 387 -50.15 22.09 20.22
N PHE A 388 -50.87 22.34 19.12
CA PHE A 388 -51.02 21.36 18.07
C PHE A 388 -49.73 21.20 17.29
N ALA A 389 -49.32 19.94 17.09
CA ALA A 389 -48.15 19.60 16.32
C ALA A 389 -48.35 18.20 15.71
N PHE A 390 -48.02 18.10 14.45
CA PHE A 390 -48.12 16.86 13.68
C PHE A 390 -46.85 16.03 13.72
N ASN A 391 -47.01 14.72 13.85
CA ASN A 391 -45.99 13.75 13.58
C ASN A 391 -46.62 12.45 13.03
N TYR A 392 -45.83 11.62 12.39
CA TYR A 392 -46.24 10.31 11.90
C TYR A 392 -45.29 9.19 12.35
N LYS A 393 -45.82 7.99 12.44
CA LYS A 393 -45.08 6.74 12.54
C LYS A 393 -45.49 5.85 11.36
N VAL A 394 -44.58 5.66 10.40
CA VAL A 394 -44.74 4.70 9.31
C VAL A 394 -43.96 3.48 9.68
N THR A 395 -44.61 2.33 9.84
CA THR A 395 -44.00 1.04 10.10
C THR A 395 -44.24 0.16 8.91
N ILE A 396 -43.16 -0.37 8.33
CA ILE A 396 -43.17 -1.34 7.22
C ILE A 396 -42.52 -2.63 7.66
N ALA A 397 -43.02 -3.76 7.19
CA ALA A 397 -42.35 -5.04 7.34
C ALA A 397 -42.50 -5.87 6.07
N ARG A 398 -41.43 -6.64 5.78
CA ARG A 398 -41.37 -7.54 4.63
C ARG A 398 -42.42 -8.64 4.79
N GLY A 399 -43.07 -9.00 3.68
CA GLY A 399 -44.00 -10.13 3.62
C GLY A 399 -43.32 -11.49 3.52
N ALA A 400 -44.12 -12.52 3.44
CA ALA A 400 -43.67 -13.92 3.41
C ALA A 400 -42.87 -14.28 2.13
N SER A 401 -43.07 -13.52 1.03
CA SER A 401 -42.29 -13.69 -0.21
C SER A 401 -40.81 -13.36 -0.04
N GLY A 402 -40.44 -12.63 1.03
CA GLY A 402 -39.07 -12.16 1.24
C GLY A 402 -38.65 -11.01 0.32
N VAL A 403 -39.52 -10.54 -0.58
CA VAL A 403 -39.23 -9.42 -1.48
C VAL A 403 -39.11 -8.13 -0.68
N GLY A 404 -38.00 -7.45 -0.78
CA GLY A 404 -37.75 -6.15 -0.15
C GLY A 404 -38.38 -5.01 -0.91
N GLY A 405 -38.73 -3.93 -0.19
CA GLY A 405 -39.20 -2.67 -0.75
C GLY A 405 -38.39 -1.49 -0.19
N ASN A 406 -38.70 -0.30 -0.62
CA ASN A 406 -38.13 0.94 -0.09
C ASN A 406 -39.17 2.06 -0.05
N ILE A 407 -38.90 3.06 0.77
CA ILE A 407 -39.59 4.36 0.74
C ILE A 407 -38.55 5.41 0.36
N THR A 408 -38.74 6.12 -0.74
CA THR A 408 -37.84 7.17 -1.22
C THR A 408 -38.30 8.56 -0.81
N MET A 409 -39.60 8.74 -0.58
CA MET A 409 -40.17 10.03 -0.19
C MET A 409 -41.41 9.81 0.67
N ILE A 410 -41.60 10.67 1.67
CA ILE A 410 -42.88 10.87 2.38
C ILE A 410 -43.19 12.36 2.32
N GLY A 411 -44.31 12.69 1.74
CA GLY A 411 -44.84 14.07 1.69
C GLY A 411 -46.30 14.09 2.07
N GLY A 412 -46.84 15.28 2.33
CA GLY A 412 -48.26 15.39 2.69
C GLY A 412 -48.70 16.79 3.03
N VAL A 413 -49.97 16.89 3.41
CA VAL A 413 -50.63 18.12 3.89
C VAL A 413 -51.36 17.83 5.20
N ILE A 414 -51.40 18.83 6.04
CA ILE A 414 -52.15 18.85 7.28
C ILE A 414 -53.10 20.05 7.23
N GLY A 415 -54.32 19.93 7.83
CA GLY A 415 -55.29 20.99 7.85
C GLY A 415 -56.31 20.86 8.98
#